data_351a6bf0f72ff4ae511113ad67fb5449
#
_entry.id   351a6bf0f72ff4ae511113ad67fb5449
#
_cell.length_a   1.000
_cell.length_b   1.000
_cell.length_c   1.000
_cell.angle_alpha   90.00
_cell.angle_beta   90.00
_cell.angle_gamma   90.00
#
_symmetry.space_group_name_H-M   'P 1'
#
loop_
_entity.id
_entity.type
_entity.pdbx_description
1 polymer ?
#
loop_
_entity_poly.entity_id
_entity_poly.type
_entity_poly.pdbx_seq_one_letter_code
_entity_poly.pdbx_strand_id
1 'polypeptide(L)'
;MTTKLVAFILPFLMTGAAMAQEAKVTPLISKALTENPGKEALMITVEYPPGASDPIHRHNAQAFVYVLEGSIVMQVKGGKQVTLTPGQTFYEGPDDVHIVGRNASSAKPAKFLVFLIKNKGAPVLVPAE
;
A
#
# COMPACT_ATOMS: atom_id res chain seq x y z
N MET A 1 -1.48 -27.82 62.98
CA MET A 1 -0.92 -28.02 61.66
C MET A 1 -1.60 -27.00 60.72
N THR A 2 -0.91 -25.92 60.40
CA THR A 2 -1.42 -24.85 59.55
C THR A 2 -0.87 -25.03 58.14
N THR A 3 -1.73 -25.49 57.24
CA THR A 3 -1.38 -25.67 55.82
C THR A 3 -1.39 -24.30 55.14
N LYS A 4 -0.22 -23.79 54.73
CA LYS A 4 -0.09 -22.57 53.93
C LYS A 4 -0.39 -22.90 52.47
N LEU A 5 -1.49 -22.35 51.97
CA LEU A 5 -1.85 -22.39 50.55
C LEU A 5 -0.97 -21.37 49.81
N VAL A 6 -0.04 -21.85 48.98
CA VAL A 6 0.76 -21.01 48.10
C VAL A 6 -0.02 -20.84 46.79
N ALA A 7 -0.57 -19.65 46.58
CA ALA A 7 -1.22 -19.30 45.31
C ALA A 7 -0.14 -19.01 44.27
N PHE A 8 -0.02 -19.84 43.24
CA PHE A 8 0.78 -19.58 42.04
C PHE A 8 0.01 -18.62 41.13
N ILE A 9 0.45 -17.37 41.07
CA ILE A 9 -0.05 -16.40 40.10
C ILE A 9 0.73 -16.63 38.81
N LEU A 10 0.06 -17.23 37.83
CA LEU A 10 0.59 -17.37 36.47
C LEU A 10 0.48 -16.01 35.76
N PRO A 11 1.57 -15.42 35.20
CA PRO A 11 1.45 -14.19 34.45
C PRO A 11 0.75 -14.49 33.10
N PHE A 12 -0.40 -13.87 32.93
CA PHE A 12 -1.12 -13.90 31.66
C PHE A 12 -0.35 -13.00 30.66
N LEU A 13 0.47 -13.60 29.80
CA LEU A 13 1.07 -12.89 28.67
C LEU A 13 -0.05 -12.51 27.69
N MET A 14 -0.48 -11.26 27.73
CA MET A 14 -1.25 -10.68 26.65
C MET A 14 -0.34 -10.53 25.44
N THR A 15 -0.40 -11.47 24.51
CA THR A 15 0.12 -11.28 23.16
C THR A 15 -0.80 -10.30 22.44
N GLY A 16 -0.49 -9.02 22.53
CA GLY A 16 -1.13 -8.02 21.69
C GLY A 16 -0.82 -8.35 20.23
N ALA A 17 -1.83 -8.75 19.46
CA ALA A 17 -1.70 -8.84 18.02
C ALA A 17 -1.37 -7.43 17.50
N ALA A 18 -0.16 -7.22 17.00
CA ALA A 18 0.21 -6.00 16.33
C ALA A 18 -0.64 -5.93 15.05
N MET A 19 -1.65 -5.07 15.03
CA MET A 19 -2.41 -4.77 13.81
C MET A 19 -1.42 -4.12 12.83
N ALA A 20 -1.27 -4.71 11.64
CA ALA A 20 -0.50 -4.11 10.56
C ALA A 20 -1.13 -2.74 10.25
N GLN A 21 -0.32 -1.65 10.25
CA GLN A 21 -0.79 -0.32 9.90
C GLN A 21 -1.12 -0.28 8.42
N GLU A 22 -2.22 0.36 8.07
CA GLU A 22 -2.65 0.54 6.70
C GLU A 22 -1.83 1.63 5.99
N ALA A 23 -1.79 1.55 4.65
CA ALA A 23 -1.22 2.58 3.81
C ALA A 23 -1.97 3.91 3.99
N LYS A 24 -1.23 5.01 4.07
CA LYS A 24 -1.80 6.36 4.11
C LYS A 24 -1.74 6.98 2.71
N VAL A 25 -2.90 7.27 2.14
CA VAL A 25 -3.03 7.93 0.84
C VAL A 25 -3.34 9.40 1.02
N THR A 26 -2.55 10.27 0.38
CA THR A 26 -2.73 11.73 0.42
C THR A 26 -2.89 12.27 -1.01
N PRO A 27 -4.08 12.78 -1.39
CA PRO A 27 -4.26 13.47 -2.66
C PRO A 27 -3.44 14.76 -2.73
N LEU A 28 -2.80 15.00 -3.87
CA LEU A 28 -2.00 16.21 -4.13
C LEU A 28 -2.69 17.13 -5.13
N ILE A 29 -3.11 16.59 -6.25
CA ILE A 29 -3.80 17.35 -7.32
C ILE A 29 -4.69 16.41 -8.12
N SER A 30 -5.86 16.92 -8.50
CA SER A 30 -6.77 16.28 -9.45
C SER A 30 -7.17 17.30 -10.52
N LYS A 31 -7.11 16.89 -11.78
CA LYS A 31 -7.43 17.75 -12.91
C LYS A 31 -8.15 16.97 -14.01
N ALA A 32 -9.33 17.46 -14.41
CA ALA A 32 -10.00 16.95 -15.59
C ALA A 32 -9.16 17.19 -16.84
N LEU A 33 -9.07 16.21 -17.73
CA LEU A 33 -8.31 16.29 -18.98
C LEU A 33 -9.21 16.86 -20.07
N THR A 34 -8.87 18.05 -20.58
CA THR A 34 -9.68 18.75 -21.60
C THR A 34 -9.66 18.04 -22.94
N GLU A 35 -8.52 17.44 -23.30
CA GLU A 35 -8.35 16.71 -24.58
C GLU A 35 -8.77 15.24 -24.51
N ASN A 36 -9.17 14.76 -23.34
CA ASN A 36 -9.67 13.42 -23.14
C ASN A 36 -10.90 13.46 -22.21
N PRO A 37 -12.07 13.85 -22.76
CA PRO A 37 -13.30 14.02 -21.99
C PRO A 37 -13.66 12.76 -21.18
N GLY A 38 -14.11 12.95 -19.93
CA GLY A 38 -14.43 11.86 -19.01
C GLY A 38 -13.25 11.29 -18.26
N LYS A 39 -12.03 11.73 -18.56
CA LYS A 39 -10.81 11.34 -17.83
C LYS A 39 -10.30 12.47 -16.94
N GLU A 40 -9.59 12.06 -15.90
CA GLU A 40 -8.85 12.97 -15.03
C GLU A 40 -7.44 12.43 -14.76
N ALA A 41 -6.52 13.35 -14.52
CA ALA A 41 -5.23 13.06 -13.92
C ALA A 41 -5.33 13.27 -12.42
N LEU A 42 -4.87 12.29 -11.64
CA LEU A 42 -4.79 12.36 -10.20
C LEU A 42 -3.36 12.05 -9.76
N MET A 43 -2.81 12.91 -8.92
CA MET A 43 -1.52 12.67 -8.28
C MET A 43 -1.73 12.51 -6.78
N ILE A 44 -1.18 11.42 -6.24
CA ILE A 44 -1.24 11.09 -4.81
C ILE A 44 0.14 10.73 -4.30
N THR A 45 0.35 10.86 -3.00
CA THR A 45 1.41 10.13 -2.31
C THR A 45 0.80 9.00 -1.50
N VAL A 46 1.56 7.91 -1.41
CA VAL A 46 1.25 6.75 -0.56
C VAL A 46 2.40 6.56 0.42
N GLU A 47 2.07 6.46 1.68
CA GLU A 47 3.01 6.14 2.74
C GLU A 47 2.70 4.75 3.28
N TYR A 48 3.69 3.86 3.22
CA TYR A 48 3.64 2.56 3.86
C TYR A 48 4.36 2.63 5.21
N PRO A 49 3.65 2.51 6.32
CA PRO A 49 4.29 2.23 7.60
C PRO A 49 5.17 0.97 7.54
N PRO A 50 6.11 0.78 8.48
CA PRO A 50 6.90 -0.46 8.55
C PRO A 50 6.01 -1.70 8.50
N GLY A 51 6.29 -2.64 7.60
CA GLY A 51 5.56 -3.89 7.43
C GLY A 51 4.18 -3.79 6.77
N ALA A 52 3.74 -2.60 6.35
CA ALA A 52 2.45 -2.44 5.68
C ALA A 52 2.40 -3.09 4.30
N SER A 53 1.23 -3.59 3.94
CA SER A 53 0.96 -4.14 2.61
C SER A 53 -0.46 -3.82 2.17
N ASP A 54 -0.65 -3.65 0.87
CA ASP A 54 -1.97 -3.47 0.27
C ASP A 54 -2.66 -4.82 0.02
N PRO A 55 -3.99 -4.88 0.07
CA PRO A 55 -4.72 -6.01 -0.45
C PRO A 55 -4.56 -6.11 -1.98
N ILE A 56 -4.85 -7.28 -2.54
CA ILE A 56 -4.88 -7.46 -4.00
C ILE A 56 -5.95 -6.54 -4.59
N HIS A 57 -5.56 -5.75 -5.60
CA HIS A 57 -6.44 -4.74 -6.19
C HIS A 57 -6.08 -4.44 -7.65
N ARG A 58 -6.91 -3.62 -8.29
CA ARG A 58 -6.61 -2.96 -9.57
C ARG A 58 -7.02 -1.50 -9.49
N HIS A 59 -6.45 -0.69 -10.36
CA HIS A 59 -6.78 0.73 -10.41
C HIS A 59 -7.84 1.08 -11.45
N ASN A 60 -8.08 0.22 -12.46
CA ASN A 60 -8.87 0.56 -13.66
C ASN A 60 -8.39 1.87 -14.30
N ALA A 61 -7.10 2.09 -14.25
CA ALA A 61 -6.43 3.33 -14.64
C ALA A 61 -5.01 3.01 -15.11
N GLN A 62 -4.40 3.97 -15.76
CA GLN A 62 -2.94 3.96 -15.94
C GLN A 62 -2.32 4.55 -14.68
N ALA A 63 -1.46 3.81 -14.02
CA ALA A 63 -0.80 4.24 -12.79
C ALA A 63 0.73 4.22 -12.97
N PHE A 64 1.35 5.36 -12.69
CA PHE A 64 2.79 5.55 -12.75
C PHE A 64 3.31 5.81 -11.35
N VAL A 65 4.17 4.94 -10.87
CA VAL A 65 4.76 5.00 -9.52
C VAL A 65 6.17 5.55 -9.58
N TYR A 66 6.50 6.42 -8.63
CA TYR A 66 7.85 6.95 -8.43
C TYR A 66 8.19 6.91 -6.94
N VAL A 67 9.24 6.17 -6.56
CA VAL A 67 9.64 6.03 -5.16
C VAL A 67 10.36 7.28 -4.67
N LEU A 68 9.92 7.80 -3.53
CA LEU A 68 10.48 8.99 -2.87
C LEU A 68 11.40 8.62 -1.70
N GLU A 69 10.96 7.70 -0.85
CA GLU A 69 11.66 7.32 0.39
C GLU A 69 11.48 5.83 0.67
N GLY A 70 12.49 5.22 1.28
CA GLY A 70 12.45 3.80 1.64
C GLY A 70 12.47 2.89 0.43
N SER A 71 11.98 1.67 0.57
CA SER A 71 11.86 0.71 -0.53
C SER A 71 10.52 -0.03 -0.48
N ILE A 72 9.98 -0.30 -1.66
CA ILE A 72 8.71 -0.98 -1.83
C ILE A 72 8.86 -2.20 -2.73
N VAL A 73 8.05 -3.21 -2.50
CA VAL A 73 7.99 -4.41 -3.34
C VAL A 73 6.68 -4.37 -4.11
N MET A 74 6.77 -4.50 -5.42
CA MET A 74 5.64 -4.43 -6.35
C MET A 74 5.61 -5.64 -7.27
N GLN A 75 4.41 -6.11 -7.59
CA GLN A 75 4.19 -7.14 -8.59
C GLN A 75 2.77 -7.06 -9.15
N VAL A 76 2.63 -7.06 -10.45
CA VAL A 76 1.35 -7.36 -11.13
C VAL A 76 1.26 -8.83 -11.48
N LYS A 77 0.04 -9.37 -11.54
CA LYS A 77 -0.23 -10.76 -11.90
C LYS A 77 0.38 -11.07 -13.27
N GLY A 78 1.17 -12.14 -13.35
CA GLY A 78 1.90 -12.51 -14.56
C GLY A 78 3.25 -11.80 -14.77
N GLY A 79 3.54 -10.78 -13.97
CA GLY A 79 4.82 -10.05 -14.01
C GLY A 79 5.83 -10.52 -12.96
N LYS A 80 7.03 -9.99 -13.03
CA LYS A 80 8.07 -10.24 -12.03
C LYS A 80 7.86 -9.38 -10.79
N GLN A 81 8.13 -9.94 -9.63
CA GLN A 81 8.25 -9.17 -8.40
C GLN A 81 9.52 -8.33 -8.44
N VAL A 82 9.41 -7.05 -8.12
CA VAL A 82 10.52 -6.11 -8.10
C VAL A 82 10.58 -5.38 -6.77
N THR A 83 11.79 -5.07 -6.31
CA THR A 83 12.02 -4.16 -5.19
C THR A 83 12.53 -2.85 -5.74
N LEU A 84 11.86 -1.76 -5.38
CA LEU A 84 12.13 -0.41 -5.88
C LEU A 84 12.66 0.46 -4.75
N THR A 85 13.68 1.25 -5.08
CA THR A 85 14.31 2.23 -4.19
C THR A 85 14.09 3.66 -4.71
N PRO A 86 14.41 4.72 -3.94
CA PRO A 86 14.18 6.09 -4.35
C PRO A 86 14.69 6.42 -5.75
N GLY A 87 13.86 7.08 -6.56
CA GLY A 87 14.14 7.41 -7.95
C GLY A 87 13.74 6.35 -8.96
N GLN A 88 13.33 5.16 -8.53
CA GLN A 88 12.86 4.10 -9.41
C GLN A 88 11.35 4.16 -9.64
N THR A 89 10.92 3.60 -10.75
CA THR A 89 9.54 3.68 -11.24
C THR A 89 8.92 2.31 -11.42
N PHE A 90 7.59 2.28 -11.39
CA PHE A 90 6.77 1.11 -11.71
C PHE A 90 5.52 1.56 -12.47
N TYR A 91 5.02 0.70 -13.34
CA TYR A 91 3.80 0.98 -14.11
C TYR A 91 2.79 -0.14 -13.92
N GLU A 92 1.52 0.25 -13.74
CA GLU A 92 0.37 -0.62 -13.73
C GLU A 92 -0.63 -0.12 -14.78
N GLY A 93 -1.04 -1.01 -15.68
CA GLY A 93 -2.06 -0.71 -16.69
C GLY A 93 -3.48 -0.87 -16.15
N PRO A 94 -4.50 -0.47 -16.95
CA PRO A 94 -5.90 -0.51 -16.53
C PRO A 94 -6.41 -1.91 -16.17
N ASP A 95 -5.87 -2.95 -16.82
CA ASP A 95 -6.28 -4.34 -16.64
C ASP A 95 -5.36 -5.13 -15.71
N ASP A 96 -4.28 -4.51 -15.25
CA ASP A 96 -3.34 -5.17 -14.35
C ASP A 96 -3.94 -5.39 -12.97
N VAL A 97 -3.74 -6.59 -12.44
CA VAL A 97 -4.05 -6.93 -11.05
C VAL A 97 -2.77 -6.81 -10.24
N HIS A 98 -2.75 -5.89 -9.29
CA HIS A 98 -1.64 -5.67 -8.37
C HIS A 98 -1.71 -6.70 -7.24
N ILE A 99 -0.85 -7.71 -7.30
CA ILE A 99 -0.87 -8.83 -6.35
C ILE A 99 0.09 -8.66 -5.20
N VAL A 100 1.14 -7.85 -5.36
CA VAL A 100 2.08 -7.48 -4.29
C VAL A 100 2.31 -5.97 -4.32
N GLY A 101 1.93 -5.30 -3.24
CA GLY A 101 2.26 -3.91 -2.94
C GLY A 101 2.55 -3.82 -1.46
N ARG A 102 3.81 -3.65 -1.07
CA ARG A 102 4.19 -3.62 0.33
C ARG A 102 5.46 -2.82 0.59
N ASN A 103 5.62 -2.39 1.84
CA ASN A 103 6.91 -1.93 2.33
C ASN A 103 7.92 -3.10 2.31
N ALA A 104 9.10 -2.88 1.77
CA ALA A 104 10.18 -3.88 1.81
C ALA A 104 10.78 -4.03 3.22
N SER A 105 10.57 -3.04 4.10
CA SER A 105 11.11 -2.99 5.46
C SER A 105 10.03 -3.19 6.52
N SER A 106 10.34 -3.94 7.56
CA SER A 106 9.54 -4.04 8.79
C SER A 106 9.92 -3.00 9.85
N ALA A 107 10.97 -2.19 9.59
CA ALA A 107 11.53 -1.25 10.56
C ALA A 107 11.44 0.22 10.12
N LYS A 108 11.41 0.51 8.82
CA LYS A 108 11.43 1.87 8.25
C LYS A 108 10.19 2.12 7.38
N PRO A 109 9.64 3.34 7.36
CA PRO A 109 8.56 3.69 6.45
C PRO A 109 9.05 3.78 5.00
N ALA A 110 8.12 3.72 4.07
CA ALA A 110 8.36 3.99 2.65
C ALA A 110 7.32 4.97 2.14
N LYS A 111 7.69 5.78 1.14
CA LYS A 111 6.83 6.78 0.52
C LYS A 111 7.05 6.80 -0.98
N PHE A 112 5.97 6.85 -1.73
CA PHE A 112 6.02 6.94 -3.18
C PHE A 112 4.90 7.82 -3.73
N LEU A 113 5.14 8.36 -4.91
CA LEU A 113 4.19 9.11 -5.70
C LEU A 113 3.48 8.15 -6.64
N VAL A 114 2.18 8.34 -6.84
CA VAL A 114 1.42 7.69 -7.90
C VAL A 114 0.71 8.76 -8.72
N PHE A 115 0.94 8.72 -10.03
CA PHE A 115 0.22 9.51 -11.01
C PHE A 115 -0.74 8.59 -11.77
N LEU A 116 -2.03 8.91 -11.73
CA LEU A 116 -3.08 8.11 -12.35
C LEU A 116 -3.78 8.89 -13.46
N ILE A 117 -4.05 8.22 -14.57
CA ILE A 117 -5.00 8.67 -15.57
C ILE A 117 -6.18 7.70 -15.51
N LYS A 118 -7.33 8.18 -15.07
CA LYS A 118 -8.50 7.39 -14.74
C LYS A 118 -9.82 8.04 -15.16
N ASN A 119 -10.90 7.30 -15.10
CA ASN A 119 -12.23 7.89 -15.27
C ASN A 119 -12.51 8.88 -14.15
N LYS A 120 -13.07 10.03 -14.52
CA LYS A 120 -13.42 11.10 -13.61
C LYS A 120 -14.36 10.58 -12.51
N GLY A 121 -14.01 10.82 -11.25
CA GLY A 121 -14.78 10.41 -10.09
C GLY A 121 -14.71 8.92 -9.74
N ALA A 122 -14.00 8.09 -10.52
CA ALA A 122 -13.82 6.68 -10.20
C ALA A 122 -12.92 6.49 -8.96
N PRO A 123 -13.09 5.39 -8.20
CA PRO A 123 -12.21 5.07 -7.08
C PRO A 123 -10.74 4.94 -7.52
N VAL A 124 -9.81 5.24 -6.61
CA VAL A 124 -8.36 5.07 -6.86
C VAL A 124 -7.99 3.61 -7.07
N LEU A 125 -8.64 2.71 -6.34
CA LEU A 125 -8.48 1.27 -6.49
C LEU A 125 -9.80 0.55 -6.25
N VAL A 126 -9.90 -0.66 -6.78
CA VAL A 126 -11.00 -1.59 -6.52
C VAL A 126 -10.43 -2.95 -6.13
N PRO A 127 -11.09 -3.71 -5.24
CA PRO A 127 -10.67 -5.07 -4.91
C PRO A 127 -10.60 -5.94 -6.16
N ALA A 128 -9.64 -6.87 -6.19
CA ALA A 128 -9.44 -7.84 -7.26
C ALA A 128 -9.06 -9.21 -6.67
N GLU A 129 -9.16 -10.27 -7.48
CA GLU A 129 -8.78 -11.65 -7.14
C GLU A 129 -7.64 -12.17 -8.03
#